data_2b73096f2b3bfb27594ed77be0e57af0
#
_entry.id   2b73096f2b3bfb27594ed77be0e57af0
#
_cell.length_a   1.000
_cell.length_b   1.000
_cell.length_c   1.000
_cell.angle_alpha   90.00
_cell.angle_beta   90.00
_cell.angle_gamma   90.00
#
_symmetry.space_group_name_H-M   'P 1'
#
loop_
_entity.id
_entity.type
_entity.pdbx_description
1 polymer ?
#
loop_
_entity_poly.entity_id
_entity_poly.type
_entity_poly.pdbx_seq_one_letter_code
_entity_poly.pdbx_strand_id
1 'polypeptide(L)'
;MTNIGIDLREVRVVPDIQEEIVAALNALRARYTYVFTTGGIGPTHDDITADAVAAAFGVSIDHDPRAVAMLAERFPPEQLNEARMRMARIPAGAELIANSVSKAPGFNIGNVYVMAGVPAIMHAMLDVVAPTLKTGIRMLSGTVQAGLREGDIGTALAAVAKAHPEVSIGSYPFFSETGPDTNIVVRSRDPDVLREVLAAVEAMIADERSRLNAV
;
A
#
# COMPACT_ATOMS: atom_id res chain seq x y z
N MET A 1 -4.22 2.67 -2.35
CA MET A 1 -3.91 2.46 -3.77
C MET A 1 -5.09 1.87 -4.53
N THR A 2 -5.68 0.76 -4.10
CA THR A 2 -6.85 0.14 -4.76
C THR A 2 -8.03 1.09 -4.95
N ASN A 3 -8.23 2.01 -3.99
CA ASN A 3 -9.30 3.05 -4.07
C ASN A 3 -9.12 4.06 -5.21
N ILE A 4 -7.95 4.14 -5.82
CA ILE A 4 -7.65 4.97 -7.00
C ILE A 4 -7.31 4.14 -8.24
N GLY A 5 -7.61 2.84 -8.21
CA GLY A 5 -7.42 1.93 -9.35
C GLY A 5 -5.98 1.47 -9.56
N ILE A 6 -5.12 1.53 -8.54
CA ILE A 6 -3.75 0.99 -8.58
C ILE A 6 -3.70 -0.29 -7.74
N ASP A 7 -3.37 -1.41 -8.38
CA ASP A 7 -3.26 -2.71 -7.73
C ASP A 7 -1.91 -2.88 -7.04
N LEU A 8 -1.92 -3.29 -5.78
CA LEU A 8 -0.73 -3.77 -5.09
C LEU A 8 -0.42 -5.19 -5.58
N ARG A 9 0.70 -5.36 -6.27
CA ARG A 9 1.09 -6.62 -6.91
C ARG A 9 2.13 -7.41 -6.12
N GLU A 10 3.05 -6.71 -5.49
CA GLU A 10 4.14 -7.33 -4.75
C GLU A 10 4.54 -6.44 -3.57
N VAL A 11 4.90 -7.06 -2.46
CA VAL A 11 5.49 -6.40 -1.29
C VAL A 11 6.77 -7.13 -0.94
N ARG A 12 7.84 -6.37 -0.71
CA ARG A 12 9.11 -6.88 -0.16
C ARG A 12 9.43 -6.16 1.13
N VAL A 13 9.87 -6.92 2.10
CA VAL A 13 10.49 -6.40 3.32
C VAL A 13 11.94 -6.83 3.28
N VAL A 14 12.83 -5.85 3.30
CA VAL A 14 14.27 -6.06 3.21
C VAL A 14 14.96 -5.42 4.41
N PRO A 15 16.11 -5.94 4.89
CA PRO A 15 16.88 -5.31 5.95
C PRO A 15 17.51 -4.00 5.47
N ASP A 16 17.96 -3.17 6.41
CA ASP A 16 18.71 -1.94 6.14
C ASP A 16 20.16 -2.27 5.75
N ILE A 17 20.29 -2.96 4.62
CA ILE A 17 21.53 -3.32 3.93
C ILE A 17 21.44 -2.76 2.52
N GLN A 18 22.40 -1.90 2.13
CA GLN A 18 22.31 -1.15 0.87
C GLN A 18 22.14 -2.07 -0.35
N GLU A 19 22.89 -3.16 -0.42
CA GLU A 19 22.88 -4.13 -1.52
C GLU A 19 21.49 -4.81 -1.65
N GLU A 20 20.85 -5.14 -0.53
CA GLU A 20 19.52 -5.74 -0.50
C GLU A 20 18.44 -4.77 -0.95
N ILE A 21 18.51 -3.51 -0.49
CA ILE A 21 17.59 -2.46 -0.92
C ILE A 21 17.76 -2.18 -2.42
N VAL A 22 19.00 -2.06 -2.91
CA VAL A 22 19.31 -1.84 -4.32
C VAL A 22 18.79 -2.99 -5.20
N ALA A 23 19.01 -4.23 -4.78
CA ALA A 23 18.54 -5.42 -5.51
C ALA A 23 17.00 -5.46 -5.58
N ALA A 24 16.32 -5.21 -4.47
CA ALA A 24 14.87 -5.17 -4.41
C ALA A 24 14.30 -4.04 -5.29
N LEU A 25 14.85 -2.82 -5.20
CA LEU A 25 14.45 -1.67 -6.01
C LEU A 25 14.62 -1.95 -7.51
N ASN A 26 15.78 -2.46 -7.93
CA ASN A 26 16.05 -2.75 -9.33
C ASN A 26 15.10 -3.80 -9.91
N ALA A 27 14.80 -4.86 -9.14
CA ALA A 27 13.86 -5.89 -9.56
C ALA A 27 12.43 -5.34 -9.68
N LEU A 28 11.99 -4.54 -8.71
CA LEU A 28 10.62 -4.01 -8.69
C LEU A 28 10.42 -2.91 -9.75
N ARG A 29 11.36 -1.94 -9.87
CA ARG A 29 11.22 -0.82 -10.81
C ARG A 29 11.27 -1.24 -12.28
N ALA A 30 11.95 -2.35 -12.59
CA ALA A 30 11.98 -2.91 -13.93
C ALA A 30 10.67 -3.61 -14.31
N ARG A 31 9.90 -4.08 -13.32
CA ARG A 31 8.71 -4.91 -13.53
C ARG A 31 7.39 -4.15 -13.39
N TYR A 32 7.33 -3.16 -12.50
CA TYR A 32 6.10 -2.49 -12.12
C TYR A 32 6.06 -1.04 -12.53
N THR A 33 4.85 -0.53 -12.81
CA THR A 33 4.62 0.86 -13.19
C THR A 33 5.04 1.83 -12.09
N TYR A 34 4.80 1.48 -10.83
CA TYR A 34 5.14 2.27 -9.65
C TYR A 34 5.77 1.38 -8.59
N VAL A 35 6.75 1.92 -7.91
CA VAL A 35 7.36 1.34 -6.71
C VAL A 35 7.26 2.37 -5.59
N PHE A 36 6.77 1.94 -4.44
CA PHE A 36 6.68 2.77 -3.25
C PHE A 36 7.56 2.17 -2.15
N THR A 37 8.42 2.98 -1.55
CA THR A 37 9.16 2.59 -0.35
C THR A 37 8.65 3.37 0.85
N THR A 38 8.70 2.75 2.03
CA THR A 38 8.34 3.39 3.30
C THR A 38 9.41 3.13 4.33
N GLY A 39 9.96 4.20 4.92
CA GLY A 39 11.03 4.12 5.93
C GLY A 39 12.42 4.41 5.39
N GLY A 40 13.38 4.50 6.30
CA GLY A 40 14.81 4.67 6.01
C GLY A 40 15.20 6.03 5.43
N ILE A 41 14.40 7.09 5.63
CA ILE A 41 14.70 8.48 5.23
C ILE A 41 14.67 9.46 6.42
N GLY A 42 14.83 8.96 7.62
CA GLY A 42 14.88 9.74 8.84
C GLY A 42 16.27 10.30 9.13
N PRO A 43 16.46 10.81 10.37
CA PRO A 43 17.69 11.49 10.78
C PRO A 43 18.75 10.56 11.36
N THR A 44 18.52 9.26 11.48
CA THR A 44 19.38 8.32 12.17
C THR A 44 20.38 7.64 11.23
N HIS A 45 21.38 6.96 11.78
CA HIS A 45 22.46 6.38 11.00
C HIS A 45 22.05 5.14 10.18
N ASP A 46 20.97 4.50 10.58
CA ASP A 46 20.32 3.36 9.92
C ASP A 46 19.34 3.77 8.81
N ASP A 47 19.03 5.08 8.68
CA ASP A 47 18.24 5.61 7.59
C ASP A 47 19.10 5.70 6.31
N ILE A 48 19.18 4.60 5.55
CA ILE A 48 20.03 4.46 4.36
C ILE A 48 19.25 4.35 3.04
N THR A 49 17.93 4.46 3.07
CA THR A 49 17.09 4.28 1.86
C THR A 49 17.43 5.30 0.79
N ALA A 50 17.68 6.57 1.14
CA ALA A 50 18.04 7.59 0.14
C ALA A 50 19.36 7.28 -0.56
N ASP A 51 20.36 6.81 0.18
CA ASP A 51 21.66 6.38 -0.38
C ASP A 51 21.50 5.15 -1.27
N ALA A 52 20.72 4.17 -0.85
CA ALA A 52 20.44 2.97 -1.62
C ALA A 52 19.69 3.28 -2.93
N VAL A 53 18.73 4.22 -2.90
CA VAL A 53 18.03 4.68 -4.11
C VAL A 53 19.00 5.39 -5.05
N ALA A 54 19.85 6.28 -4.56
CA ALA A 54 20.87 6.93 -5.39
C ALA A 54 21.79 5.90 -6.06
N ALA A 55 22.24 4.90 -5.30
CA ALA A 55 23.05 3.79 -5.82
C ALA A 55 22.29 2.97 -6.87
N ALA A 56 21.01 2.64 -6.64
CA ALA A 56 20.18 1.89 -7.59
C ALA A 56 19.97 2.62 -8.93
N PHE A 57 19.96 3.96 -8.90
CA PHE A 57 19.83 4.80 -10.10
C PHE A 57 21.17 5.25 -10.67
N GLY A 58 22.30 4.98 -9.99
CA GLY A 58 23.63 5.39 -10.44
C GLY A 58 23.83 6.91 -10.45
N VAL A 59 23.19 7.62 -9.52
CA VAL A 59 23.25 9.08 -9.39
C VAL A 59 23.92 9.50 -8.09
N SER A 60 24.44 10.73 -8.04
CA SER A 60 24.95 11.31 -6.82
C SER A 60 23.82 11.65 -5.83
N ILE A 61 24.17 11.76 -4.55
CA ILE A 61 23.27 12.21 -3.48
C ILE A 61 23.94 13.31 -2.67
N ASP A 62 23.23 14.40 -2.43
CA ASP A 62 23.73 15.50 -1.63
C ASP A 62 22.56 16.27 -0.99
N HIS A 63 22.86 17.26 -0.14
CA HIS A 63 21.85 18.15 0.44
C HIS A 63 21.17 18.97 -0.66
N ASP A 64 19.86 18.75 -0.82
CA ASP A 64 19.05 19.53 -1.76
C ASP A 64 18.59 20.84 -1.10
N PRO A 65 18.91 22.02 -1.68
CA PRO A 65 18.50 23.29 -1.12
C PRO A 65 16.99 23.44 -0.91
N ARG A 66 16.18 22.80 -1.75
CA ARG A 66 14.71 22.79 -1.62
C ARG A 66 14.29 22.02 -0.37
N ALA A 67 14.91 20.88 -0.11
CA ALA A 67 14.65 20.06 1.07
C ALA A 67 15.14 20.76 2.36
N VAL A 68 16.28 21.42 2.30
CA VAL A 68 16.78 22.26 3.42
C VAL A 68 15.80 23.39 3.74
N ALA A 69 15.28 24.08 2.71
CA ALA A 69 14.28 25.13 2.90
C ALA A 69 12.99 24.61 3.57
N MET A 70 12.52 23.41 3.17
CA MET A 70 11.36 22.77 3.80
C MET A 70 11.61 22.43 5.27
N LEU A 71 12.79 21.93 5.62
CA LEU A 71 13.16 21.67 7.01
C LEU A 71 13.24 22.96 7.84
N ALA A 72 13.72 24.05 7.25
CA ALA A 72 13.82 25.35 7.90
C ALA A 72 12.44 25.98 8.23
N GLU A 73 11.35 25.55 7.58
CA GLU A 73 10.00 25.96 7.98
C GLU A 73 9.61 25.46 9.38
N ARG A 74 10.22 24.37 9.84
CA ARG A 74 9.91 23.76 11.13
C ARG A 74 11.01 23.92 12.17
N PHE A 75 12.27 23.89 11.75
CA PHE A 75 13.42 23.91 12.63
C PHE A 75 14.18 25.21 12.43
N PRO A 76 14.36 26.03 13.50
CA PRO A 76 15.22 27.19 13.41
C PRO A 76 16.67 26.75 13.13
N PRO A 77 17.53 27.68 12.61
CA PRO A 77 18.88 27.34 12.14
C PRO A 77 19.74 26.59 13.16
N GLU A 78 19.65 26.94 14.43
CA GLU A 78 20.39 26.32 15.53
C GLU A 78 19.96 24.84 15.79
N GLN A 79 18.80 24.45 15.29
CA GLN A 79 18.30 23.07 15.40
C GLN A 79 18.54 22.24 14.15
N LEU A 80 18.97 22.82 13.03
CA LEU A 80 19.34 22.10 11.80
C LEU A 80 20.74 21.49 11.96
N ASN A 81 20.87 20.56 12.89
CA ASN A 81 22.09 19.80 13.11
C ASN A 81 22.32 18.76 12.01
N GLU A 82 23.49 18.11 12.01
CA GLU A 82 23.89 17.12 11.01
C GLU A 82 22.86 15.98 10.87
N ALA A 83 22.30 15.48 11.99
CA ALA A 83 21.29 14.44 11.96
C ALA A 83 20.03 14.87 11.18
N ARG A 84 19.52 16.07 11.42
CA ARG A 84 18.37 16.59 10.68
C ARG A 84 18.70 16.90 9.23
N MET A 85 19.91 17.36 8.95
CA MET A 85 20.37 17.61 7.57
C MET A 85 20.43 16.33 6.73
N ARG A 86 20.60 15.14 7.34
CA ARG A 86 20.48 13.86 6.61
C ARG A 86 19.14 13.72 5.88
N MET A 87 18.03 14.24 6.45
CA MET A 87 16.71 14.21 5.81
C MET A 87 16.59 15.12 4.57
N ALA A 88 17.58 15.99 4.34
CA ALA A 88 17.67 16.82 3.14
C ALA A 88 18.60 16.23 2.06
N ARG A 89 19.17 15.05 2.29
CA ARG A 89 19.99 14.36 1.28
C ARG A 89 19.07 13.70 0.26
N ILE A 90 19.13 14.19 -0.97
CA ILE A 90 18.22 13.80 -2.06
C ILE A 90 19.05 13.33 -3.26
N PRO A 91 18.70 12.20 -3.90
CA PRO A 91 19.36 11.77 -5.13
C PRO A 91 19.22 12.81 -6.25
N ALA A 92 20.29 13.03 -7.01
CA ALA A 92 20.29 13.96 -8.13
C ALA A 92 19.20 13.63 -9.15
N GLY A 93 18.44 14.64 -9.54
CA GLY A 93 17.33 14.50 -10.50
C GLY A 93 16.01 14.03 -9.87
N ALA A 94 15.95 13.86 -8.54
CA ALA A 94 14.70 13.53 -7.87
C ALA A 94 13.81 14.77 -7.66
N GLU A 95 12.49 14.55 -7.67
CA GLU A 95 11.50 15.54 -7.28
C GLU A 95 11.08 15.32 -5.82
N LEU A 96 10.81 16.40 -5.10
CA LEU A 96 10.43 16.32 -3.69
C LEU A 96 8.95 15.98 -3.52
N ILE A 97 8.66 15.14 -2.54
CA ILE A 97 7.31 14.86 -2.07
C ILE A 97 7.11 15.65 -0.78
N ALA A 98 6.25 16.65 -0.83
CA ALA A 98 5.95 17.49 0.32
C ALA A 98 5.26 16.69 1.45
N ASN A 99 5.48 17.15 2.67
CA ASN A 99 4.91 16.56 3.87
C ASN A 99 4.51 17.67 4.85
N SER A 100 3.23 17.82 5.06
CA SER A 100 2.67 18.85 5.96
C SER A 100 2.89 18.56 7.44
N VAL A 101 3.15 17.29 7.80
CA VAL A 101 3.25 16.85 9.21
C VAL A 101 4.62 17.14 9.80
N SER A 102 5.70 16.67 9.16
CA SER A 102 7.06 16.81 9.70
C SER A 102 7.92 17.81 8.94
N LYS A 103 7.49 18.26 7.75
CA LYS A 103 8.26 19.11 6.83
C LYS A 103 9.49 18.44 6.22
N ALA A 104 9.90 17.27 6.71
CA ALA A 104 10.95 16.47 6.07
C ALA A 104 10.38 15.82 4.80
N PRO A 105 10.88 16.16 3.62
CA PRO A 105 10.30 15.65 2.37
C PRO A 105 10.63 14.18 2.16
N GLY A 106 9.74 13.48 1.42
CA GLY A 106 10.11 12.33 0.62
C GLY A 106 10.60 12.77 -0.75
N PHE A 107 10.81 11.83 -1.65
CA PHE A 107 11.20 12.14 -3.02
C PHE A 107 10.74 11.08 -4.02
N ASN A 108 10.70 11.49 -5.28
CA ASN A 108 10.43 10.59 -6.40
C ASN A 108 11.58 10.66 -7.41
N ILE A 109 12.02 9.49 -7.89
CA ILE A 109 12.97 9.39 -9.01
C ILE A 109 12.50 8.26 -9.96
N GLY A 110 12.31 8.59 -11.24
CA GLY A 110 11.73 7.65 -12.19
C GLY A 110 10.34 7.18 -11.76
N ASN A 111 10.16 5.88 -11.60
CA ASN A 111 8.92 5.28 -11.11
C ASN A 111 8.97 4.89 -9.61
N VAL A 112 9.98 5.34 -8.87
CA VAL A 112 10.17 5.02 -7.45
C VAL A 112 9.79 6.24 -6.60
N TYR A 113 8.86 6.04 -5.67
CA TYR A 113 8.36 7.03 -4.72
C TYR A 113 8.81 6.65 -3.31
N VAL A 114 9.60 7.49 -2.69
CA VAL A 114 10.24 7.23 -1.40
C VAL A 114 9.58 8.06 -0.31
N MET A 115 8.99 7.39 0.66
CA MET A 115 8.19 8.00 1.72
C MET A 115 8.69 7.58 3.11
N ALA A 116 8.34 8.37 4.11
CA ALA A 116 8.66 8.08 5.51
C ALA A 116 7.94 6.81 6.01
N GLY A 117 8.51 6.15 7.03
CA GLY A 117 7.92 4.96 7.66
C GLY A 117 6.81 5.26 8.67
N VAL A 118 6.78 6.46 9.26
CA VAL A 118 5.74 6.86 10.23
C VAL A 118 4.39 6.96 9.52
N PRO A 119 3.36 6.19 9.91
CA PRO A 119 2.10 6.08 9.15
C PRO A 119 1.44 7.42 8.81
N ALA A 120 1.33 8.33 9.78
CA ALA A 120 0.71 9.64 9.55
C ALA A 120 1.49 10.48 8.53
N ILE A 121 2.82 10.39 8.53
CA ILE A 121 3.70 11.10 7.60
C ILE A 121 3.62 10.45 6.22
N MET A 122 3.67 9.14 6.14
CA MET A 122 3.53 8.36 4.90
C MET A 122 2.20 8.65 4.22
N HIS A 123 1.09 8.68 4.97
CA HIS A 123 -0.21 9.02 4.42
C HIS A 123 -0.24 10.45 3.86
N ALA A 124 0.30 11.44 4.58
CA ALA A 124 0.37 12.81 4.08
C ALA A 124 1.19 12.94 2.79
N MET A 125 2.30 12.19 2.68
CA MET A 125 3.09 12.12 1.44
C MET A 125 2.31 11.42 0.32
N LEU A 126 1.61 10.32 0.63
CA LEU A 126 0.80 9.59 -0.34
C LEU A 126 -0.35 10.44 -0.89
N ASP A 127 -0.98 11.26 -0.06
CA ASP A 127 -2.05 12.18 -0.47
C ASP A 127 -1.54 13.24 -1.48
N VAL A 128 -0.26 13.64 -1.37
CA VAL A 128 0.39 14.51 -2.36
C VAL A 128 0.68 13.76 -3.67
N VAL A 129 1.13 12.52 -3.57
CA VAL A 129 1.53 11.70 -4.74
C VAL A 129 0.32 11.16 -5.50
N ALA A 130 -0.72 10.69 -4.82
CA ALA A 130 -1.84 9.98 -5.42
C ALA A 130 -2.53 10.73 -6.60
N PRO A 131 -2.75 12.06 -6.54
CA PRO A 131 -3.34 12.80 -7.66
C PRO A 131 -2.44 12.88 -8.91
N THR A 132 -1.13 12.66 -8.77
CA THR A 132 -0.17 12.73 -9.89
C THR A 132 -0.02 11.41 -10.64
N LEU A 133 -0.53 10.33 -10.08
CA LEU A 133 -0.39 8.99 -10.64
C LEU A 133 -1.40 8.74 -11.76
N LYS A 134 -1.01 7.99 -12.77
CA LYS A 134 -1.93 7.42 -13.73
C LYS A 134 -2.69 6.29 -13.05
N THR A 135 -3.99 6.45 -12.92
CA THR A 135 -4.88 5.51 -12.24
C THR A 135 -5.67 4.66 -13.24
N GLY A 136 -6.07 3.47 -12.82
CA GLY A 136 -6.99 2.61 -13.56
C GLY A 136 -8.43 2.74 -13.04
N ILE A 137 -9.27 1.76 -13.40
CA ILE A 137 -10.63 1.68 -12.86
C ILE A 137 -10.56 1.26 -11.40
N ARG A 138 -11.26 2.01 -10.55
CA ARG A 138 -11.33 1.74 -9.11
C ARG A 138 -11.86 0.33 -8.84
N MET A 139 -11.23 -0.39 -7.92
CA MET A 139 -11.75 -1.64 -7.39
C MET A 139 -12.85 -1.34 -6.37
N LEU A 140 -14.05 -1.80 -6.64
CA LEU A 140 -15.18 -1.78 -5.73
C LEU A 140 -15.15 -3.03 -4.85
N SER A 141 -15.69 -2.97 -3.65
CA SER A 141 -15.83 -4.15 -2.80
C SER A 141 -17.14 -4.09 -2.03
N GLY A 142 -17.76 -5.26 -1.84
CA GLY A 142 -18.89 -5.47 -0.95
C GLY A 142 -18.55 -6.61 0.01
N THR A 143 -19.14 -6.56 1.22
CA THR A 143 -18.92 -7.57 2.25
C THR A 143 -20.26 -8.14 2.68
N VAL A 144 -20.36 -9.46 2.74
CA VAL A 144 -21.51 -10.19 3.29
C VAL A 144 -21.02 -10.98 4.49
N GLN A 145 -21.68 -10.80 5.64
CA GLN A 145 -21.44 -11.59 6.83
C GLN A 145 -22.22 -12.90 6.73
N ALA A 146 -21.54 -14.02 6.79
CA ALA A 146 -22.15 -15.32 6.57
C ALA A 146 -22.99 -15.80 7.78
N GLY A 147 -22.61 -15.45 9.01
CA GLY A 147 -23.20 -16.03 10.22
C GLY A 147 -22.97 -17.56 10.28
N LEU A 148 -21.94 -18.05 9.60
CA LEU A 148 -21.54 -19.44 9.47
C LEU A 148 -20.02 -19.54 9.56
N ARG A 149 -19.52 -20.72 9.94
CA ARG A 149 -18.08 -20.99 9.93
C ARG A 149 -17.56 -21.13 8.51
N GLU A 150 -16.32 -20.73 8.28
CA GLU A 150 -15.68 -20.81 6.96
C GLU A 150 -15.70 -22.24 6.37
N GLY A 151 -15.48 -23.26 7.23
CA GLY A 151 -15.52 -24.67 6.80
C GLY A 151 -16.88 -25.13 6.32
N ASP A 152 -17.95 -24.54 6.83
CA ASP A 152 -19.34 -24.94 6.47
C ASP A 152 -19.74 -24.39 5.08
N ILE A 153 -19.14 -23.28 4.65
CA ILE A 153 -19.46 -22.59 3.38
C ILE A 153 -18.42 -22.82 2.28
N GLY A 154 -17.24 -23.37 2.60
CA GLY A 154 -16.09 -23.41 1.69
C GLY A 154 -16.37 -24.03 0.33
N THR A 155 -17.08 -25.15 0.29
CA THR A 155 -17.41 -25.86 -0.99
C THR A 155 -18.41 -25.03 -1.81
N ALA A 156 -19.44 -24.50 -1.20
CA ALA A 156 -20.44 -23.68 -1.89
C ALA A 156 -19.84 -22.36 -2.39
N LEU A 157 -19.00 -21.72 -1.57
CA LEU A 157 -18.29 -20.49 -1.96
C LEU A 157 -17.33 -20.72 -3.12
N ALA A 158 -16.65 -21.88 -3.16
CA ALA A 158 -15.80 -22.24 -4.29
C ALA A 158 -16.59 -22.42 -5.60
N ALA A 159 -17.84 -22.89 -5.53
CA ALA A 159 -18.71 -22.99 -6.69
C ALA A 159 -19.12 -21.60 -7.22
N VAL A 160 -19.46 -20.66 -6.34
CA VAL A 160 -19.73 -19.26 -6.70
C VAL A 160 -18.50 -18.62 -7.34
N ALA A 161 -17.33 -18.78 -6.73
CA ALA A 161 -16.08 -18.22 -7.26
C ALA A 161 -15.72 -18.79 -8.65
N LYS A 162 -16.01 -20.06 -8.89
CA LYS A 162 -15.81 -20.71 -10.20
C LYS A 162 -16.78 -20.21 -11.26
N ALA A 163 -18.00 -19.87 -10.87
CA ALA A 163 -19.02 -19.32 -11.77
C ALA A 163 -18.72 -17.89 -12.19
N HIS A 164 -17.97 -17.13 -11.36
CA HIS A 164 -17.65 -15.73 -11.56
C HIS A 164 -16.14 -15.46 -11.53
N PRO A 165 -15.37 -15.96 -12.53
CA PRO A 165 -13.91 -15.85 -12.55
C PRO A 165 -13.40 -14.41 -12.74
N GLU A 166 -14.27 -13.47 -13.15
CA GLU A 166 -13.98 -12.05 -13.34
C GLU A 166 -13.93 -11.24 -12.03
N VAL A 167 -14.42 -11.82 -10.92
CA VAL A 167 -14.37 -11.18 -9.60
C VAL A 167 -13.35 -11.84 -8.68
N SER A 168 -12.92 -11.11 -7.66
CA SER A 168 -12.13 -11.68 -6.55
C SER A 168 -13.04 -11.89 -5.36
N ILE A 169 -13.15 -13.13 -4.88
CA ILE A 169 -13.89 -13.47 -3.66
C ILE A 169 -12.89 -13.97 -2.62
N GLY A 170 -12.97 -13.42 -1.41
CA GLY A 170 -12.17 -13.86 -0.26
C GLY A 170 -13.04 -14.11 0.95
N SER A 171 -12.71 -15.12 1.74
CA SER A 171 -13.31 -15.41 3.04
C SER A 171 -12.38 -14.98 4.16
N TYR A 172 -12.94 -14.38 5.20
CA TYR A 172 -12.21 -13.82 6.34
C TYR A 172 -12.92 -14.25 7.64
N PRO A 173 -12.49 -15.37 8.24
CA PRO A 173 -13.06 -15.85 9.49
C PRO A 173 -12.70 -14.91 10.64
N PHE A 174 -13.65 -14.74 11.57
CA PHE A 174 -13.47 -13.96 12.79
C PHE A 174 -14.32 -14.53 13.93
N PHE A 175 -14.07 -14.07 15.14
CA PHE A 175 -14.88 -14.40 16.31
C PHE A 175 -15.80 -13.23 16.64
N SER A 176 -17.11 -13.47 16.56
CA SER A 176 -18.15 -12.55 17.04
C SER A 176 -18.53 -12.87 18.49
N GLU A 177 -19.38 -12.08 19.09
CA GLU A 177 -19.95 -12.34 20.42
C GLU A 177 -20.75 -13.67 20.47
N THR A 178 -21.30 -14.08 19.33
CA THR A 178 -22.09 -15.33 19.19
C THR A 178 -21.27 -16.54 18.75
N GLY A 179 -19.96 -16.36 18.54
CA GLY A 179 -19.05 -17.44 18.14
C GLY A 179 -18.34 -17.21 16.81
N PRO A 180 -17.78 -18.27 16.22
CA PRO A 180 -17.06 -18.18 14.94
C PRO A 180 -18.00 -17.78 13.81
N ASP A 181 -17.55 -16.83 12.98
CA ASP A 181 -18.29 -16.30 11.84
C ASP A 181 -17.31 -16.00 10.68
N THR A 182 -17.85 -15.68 9.51
CA THR A 182 -17.04 -15.40 8.31
C THR A 182 -17.58 -14.21 7.55
N ASN A 183 -16.70 -13.23 7.25
CA ASN A 183 -16.97 -12.19 6.29
C ASN A 183 -16.54 -12.66 4.89
N ILE A 184 -17.46 -12.61 3.93
CA ILE A 184 -17.16 -12.87 2.52
C ILE A 184 -17.03 -11.52 1.83
N VAL A 185 -15.87 -11.25 1.22
CA VAL A 185 -15.58 -9.99 0.53
C VAL A 185 -15.49 -10.26 -0.96
N VAL A 186 -16.39 -9.64 -1.71
CA VAL A 186 -16.40 -9.66 -3.18
C VAL A 186 -15.81 -8.36 -3.71
N ARG A 187 -14.92 -8.46 -4.71
CA ARG A 187 -14.30 -7.30 -5.35
C ARG A 187 -14.47 -7.38 -6.85
N SER A 188 -14.93 -6.28 -7.45
CA SER A 188 -15.07 -6.11 -8.91
C SER A 188 -14.77 -4.67 -9.31
N ARG A 189 -14.38 -4.45 -10.58
CA ARG A 189 -14.31 -3.12 -11.18
C ARG A 189 -15.63 -2.69 -11.80
N ASP A 190 -16.55 -3.64 -12.01
CA ASP A 190 -17.86 -3.42 -12.54
C ASP A 190 -18.90 -3.42 -11.41
N PRO A 191 -19.67 -2.33 -11.21
CA PRO A 191 -20.66 -2.24 -10.13
C PRO A 191 -21.84 -3.20 -10.31
N ASP A 192 -22.22 -3.53 -11.54
CA ASP A 192 -23.33 -4.42 -11.80
C ASP A 192 -22.93 -5.87 -11.53
N VAL A 193 -21.76 -6.29 -11.99
CA VAL A 193 -21.16 -7.60 -11.66
C VAL A 193 -20.96 -7.74 -10.15
N LEU A 194 -20.48 -6.66 -9.47
CA LEU A 194 -20.34 -6.71 -8.01
C LEU A 194 -21.68 -6.99 -7.32
N ARG A 195 -22.75 -6.31 -7.76
CA ARG A 195 -24.11 -6.48 -7.20
C ARG A 195 -24.66 -7.89 -7.45
N GLU A 196 -24.49 -8.39 -8.66
CA GLU A 196 -24.89 -9.75 -9.03
C GLU A 196 -24.22 -10.81 -8.17
N VAL A 197 -22.90 -10.71 -8.03
CA VAL A 197 -22.14 -11.73 -7.26
C VAL A 197 -22.39 -11.61 -5.76
N LEU A 198 -22.63 -10.41 -5.23
CA LEU A 198 -23.05 -10.26 -3.83
C LEU A 198 -24.41 -10.96 -3.59
N ALA A 199 -25.37 -10.78 -4.49
CA ALA A 199 -26.65 -11.49 -4.38
C ALA A 199 -26.50 -13.01 -4.49
N ALA A 200 -25.62 -13.50 -5.35
CA ALA A 200 -25.31 -14.93 -5.44
C ALA A 200 -24.69 -15.48 -4.15
N VAL A 201 -23.79 -14.70 -3.50
CA VAL A 201 -23.21 -15.07 -2.21
C VAL A 201 -24.28 -15.08 -1.11
N GLU A 202 -25.18 -14.09 -1.06
CA GLU A 202 -26.29 -14.06 -0.11
C GLU A 202 -27.22 -15.27 -0.26
N ALA A 203 -27.58 -15.61 -1.49
CA ALA A 203 -28.40 -16.80 -1.78
C ALA A 203 -27.70 -18.09 -1.34
N MET A 204 -26.43 -18.25 -1.67
CA MET A 204 -25.62 -19.39 -1.25
C MET A 204 -25.58 -19.53 0.29
N ILE A 205 -25.43 -18.42 1.02
CA ILE A 205 -25.44 -18.43 2.50
C ILE A 205 -26.81 -18.88 3.04
N ALA A 206 -27.90 -18.39 2.44
CA ALA A 206 -29.26 -18.78 2.84
C ALA A 206 -29.50 -20.29 2.66
N ASP A 207 -29.04 -20.84 1.53
CA ASP A 207 -29.15 -22.28 1.23
C ASP A 207 -28.34 -23.12 2.23
N GLU A 208 -27.09 -22.72 2.54
CA GLU A 208 -26.23 -23.44 3.48
C GLU A 208 -26.79 -23.38 4.92
N ARG A 209 -27.34 -22.24 5.35
CA ARG A 209 -28.04 -22.14 6.64
C ARG A 209 -29.24 -23.09 6.71
N SER A 210 -30.04 -23.15 5.64
CA SER A 210 -31.20 -24.05 5.58
C SER A 210 -30.79 -25.49 5.66
N ARG A 211 -29.70 -25.86 4.96
CA ARG A 211 -29.14 -27.22 4.98
C ARG A 211 -28.65 -27.63 6.38
N LEU A 212 -27.94 -26.73 7.06
CA LEU A 212 -27.39 -27.00 8.39
C LEU A 212 -28.46 -27.08 9.48
N ASN A 213 -29.56 -26.34 9.34
CA ASN A 213 -30.69 -26.38 10.29
C ASN A 213 -31.59 -27.60 10.07
N ALA A 214 -31.47 -28.32 8.95
CA ALA A 214 -32.26 -29.50 8.64
C ALA A 214 -31.63 -30.83 9.13
N VAL A 215 -30.41 -30.74 9.68
CA VAL A 215 -29.63 -31.84 10.29
C VAL A 215 -29.66 -31.75 11.78
#